data_661b11c3dff3214a87a80c75ac470d49
#
_entry.id   661b11c3dff3214a87a80c75ac470d49
#
_cell.length_a   1.000
_cell.length_b   1.000
_cell.length_c   1.000
_cell.angle_alpha   90.00
_cell.angle_beta   90.00
_cell.angle_gamma   90.00
#
_symmetry.space_group_name_H-M   'P 1'
#
loop_
_entity.id
_entity.type
_entity.pdbx_description
1 polymer ?
#
loop_
_entity_poly.entity_id
_entity_poly.type
_entity_poly.pdbx_seq_one_letter_code
_entity_poly.pdbx_strand_id
1 'polypeptide(L)'
;MKNKYILILLLALTGCKYSFDLDYQNAQPMVAIKSYICADSLVTIDINKLVPLAELATTDSTLINPHYSLKCNGVEVDCDELQPCISKLSLRTDAFRSGDKIEIVFESDDTEKAIASTVIPGTFPQYELELCKSSNAQRNIKIRYNDDPDTADWYAASVKWNGLQERYVGLDEPQIVEVRNQMIYPPTGYNDLLLEPESYSPIIVSFQGDYLYVWKDSEEEDNEYDLCFNYRSNWDGYVTSVKDAEVQCTLFKLSEEMYRYLFAEFDSWNNPFIEAGMSSPAFTYSNVRNGAGYLCGYSVVHSEWIKDNLFEE
;
A
#
# COMPACT_ATOMS: atom_id res chain seq x y z
N MET A 1 -6.83 40.37 39.15
CA MET A 1 -7.08 39.19 38.26
C MET A 1 -6.27 39.23 36.95
N LYS A 2 -5.92 40.37 36.39
CA LYS A 2 -5.15 40.47 35.13
C LYS A 2 -3.76 39.80 35.16
N ASN A 3 -3.06 39.79 36.27
CA ASN A 3 -1.69 39.26 36.37
C ASN A 3 -1.62 37.72 36.34
N LYS A 4 -2.70 36.99 36.63
CA LYS A 4 -2.72 35.51 36.58
C LYS A 4 -2.71 35.00 35.15
N TYR A 5 -3.34 35.71 34.20
CA TYR A 5 -3.37 35.32 32.81
C TYR A 5 -2.03 35.59 32.09
N ILE A 6 -1.27 36.60 32.52
CA ILE A 6 0.06 36.89 32.00
C ILE A 6 1.04 35.75 32.39
N LEU A 7 0.93 35.21 33.59
CA LEU A 7 1.77 34.09 34.05
C LEU A 7 1.46 32.80 33.24
N ILE A 8 0.18 32.54 32.93
CA ILE A 8 -0.22 31.38 32.15
C ILE A 8 0.27 31.55 30.69
N LEU A 9 0.20 32.75 30.12
CA LEU A 9 0.70 33.04 28.77
C LEU A 9 2.23 32.91 28.67
N LEU A 10 2.97 33.30 29.73
CA LEU A 10 4.43 33.13 29.81
C LEU A 10 4.86 31.67 29.94
N LEU A 11 4.07 30.84 30.65
CA LEU A 11 4.30 29.40 30.76
C LEU A 11 4.02 28.66 29.42
N ALA A 12 3.08 29.16 28.62
CA ALA A 12 2.80 28.58 27.29
C ALA A 12 3.89 28.90 26.24
N LEU A 13 4.75 29.89 26.50
CA LEU A 13 5.86 30.26 25.60
C LEU A 13 7.18 29.52 25.91
N THR A 14 7.23 28.72 26.98
CA THR A 14 8.35 27.80 27.20
C THR A 14 8.12 26.52 26.38
N GLY A 15 8.00 26.69 25.08
CA GLY A 15 7.97 25.57 24.15
C GLY A 15 9.22 24.71 24.36
N CYS A 16 9.05 23.44 24.64
CA CYS A 16 10.15 22.48 24.64
C CYS A 16 10.88 22.60 23.30
N LYS A 17 12.12 23.08 23.32
CA LYS A 17 13.03 22.85 22.20
C LYS A 17 13.36 21.36 22.24
N TYR A 18 12.65 20.58 21.43
CA TYR A 18 13.11 19.25 21.09
C TYR A 18 14.30 19.43 20.15
N SER A 19 15.51 19.29 20.69
CA SER A 19 16.67 19.06 19.86
C SER A 19 16.64 17.58 19.47
N PHE A 20 16.31 17.31 18.23
CA PHE A 20 16.60 16.00 17.64
C PHE A 20 18.12 15.92 17.46
N ASP A 21 18.79 15.26 18.37
CA ASP A 21 20.15 14.75 18.12
C ASP A 21 19.98 13.50 17.24
N LEU A 22 19.95 13.72 15.93
CA LEU A 22 20.16 12.64 14.99
C LEU A 22 21.65 12.33 15.07
N ASP A 23 21.98 11.18 15.65
CA ASP A 23 23.36 10.70 15.70
C ASP A 23 23.81 10.24 14.29
N TYR A 24 24.09 11.20 13.42
CA TYR A 24 24.57 10.96 12.08
C TYR A 24 26.02 10.44 12.03
N GLN A 25 26.73 10.52 13.16
CA GLN A 25 28.18 10.26 13.17
C GLN A 25 28.51 8.78 13.21
N ASN A 26 27.55 7.92 13.58
CA ASN A 26 27.75 6.47 13.69
C ASN A 26 26.86 5.65 12.75
N ALA A 27 26.13 6.29 11.85
CA ALA A 27 25.32 5.56 10.88
C ALA A 27 26.25 4.84 9.89
N GLN A 28 26.08 3.52 9.78
CA GLN A 28 26.82 2.71 8.82
C GLN A 28 26.01 2.58 7.52
N PRO A 29 26.69 2.45 6.36
CA PRO A 29 26.02 2.06 5.14
C PRO A 29 25.23 0.76 5.32
N MET A 30 24.01 0.73 4.80
CA MET A 30 23.14 -0.46 4.86
C MET A 30 22.54 -0.76 3.50
N VAL A 31 21.92 -1.92 3.38
CA VAL A 31 21.23 -2.34 2.16
C VAL A 31 19.72 -2.13 2.30
N ALA A 32 19.09 -1.63 1.25
CA ALA A 32 17.64 -1.68 1.10
C ALA A 32 17.25 -2.74 0.08
N ILE A 33 16.38 -3.67 0.48
CA ILE A 33 15.80 -4.68 -0.39
C ILE A 33 14.32 -4.30 -0.60
N LYS A 34 13.87 -4.25 -1.87
CA LYS A 34 12.49 -3.89 -2.19
C LYS A 34 11.93 -4.84 -3.23
N SER A 35 10.85 -5.53 -2.87
CA SER A 35 10.09 -6.35 -3.81
C SER A 35 8.66 -6.56 -3.36
N TYR A 36 7.76 -6.56 -4.34
CA TYR A 36 6.40 -7.08 -4.22
C TYR A 36 6.30 -8.33 -5.09
N ILE A 37 6.06 -9.46 -4.47
CA ILE A 37 6.00 -10.76 -5.14
C ILE A 37 4.53 -11.16 -5.29
N CYS A 38 4.01 -11.06 -6.51
CA CYS A 38 2.70 -11.59 -6.86
C CYS A 38 2.84 -13.06 -7.27
N ALA A 39 1.95 -13.92 -6.79
CA ALA A 39 1.87 -15.31 -7.25
C ALA A 39 1.72 -15.38 -8.77
N ASP A 40 2.36 -16.35 -9.39
CA ASP A 40 2.31 -16.65 -10.83
C ASP A 40 2.73 -15.48 -11.76
N SER A 41 3.51 -14.53 -11.23
CA SER A 41 4.02 -13.35 -11.96
C SER A 41 5.54 -13.28 -11.90
N LEU A 42 6.15 -12.70 -12.93
CA LEU A 42 7.58 -12.43 -12.93
C LEU A 42 7.98 -11.56 -11.74
N VAL A 43 9.04 -11.94 -11.06
CA VAL A 43 9.52 -11.28 -9.86
C VAL A 43 10.71 -10.40 -10.18
N THR A 44 10.71 -9.18 -9.64
CA THR A 44 11.88 -8.30 -9.65
C THR A 44 12.19 -7.89 -8.21
N ILE A 45 13.46 -8.05 -7.83
CA ILE A 45 13.94 -7.66 -6.51
C ILE A 45 15.00 -6.57 -6.71
N ASP A 46 14.74 -5.41 -6.14
CA ASP A 46 15.64 -4.27 -6.17
C ASP A 46 16.47 -4.19 -4.90
N ILE A 47 17.77 -4.12 -5.04
CA ILE A 47 18.74 -4.01 -3.95
C ILE A 47 19.53 -2.73 -4.14
N ASN A 48 19.49 -1.84 -3.16
CA ASN A 48 20.16 -0.54 -3.20
C ASN A 48 21.05 -0.36 -1.96
N LYS A 49 22.20 0.28 -2.13
CA LYS A 49 23.00 0.76 -1.00
C LYS A 49 22.41 2.06 -0.49
N LEU A 50 22.17 2.13 0.80
CA LEU A 50 21.80 3.34 1.52
C LEU A 50 23.03 3.88 2.23
N VAL A 51 23.34 5.14 2.01
CA VAL A 51 24.41 5.86 2.69
C VAL A 51 23.81 6.92 3.61
N PRO A 52 24.45 7.20 4.78
CA PRO A 52 24.00 8.25 5.66
C PRO A 52 23.93 9.60 4.95
N LEU A 53 22.89 10.39 5.24
CA LEU A 53 22.68 11.68 4.61
C LEU A 53 23.88 12.63 4.78
N ALA A 54 24.56 12.56 5.93
CA ALA A 54 25.75 13.37 6.21
C ALA A 54 26.93 13.02 5.29
N GLU A 55 26.96 11.82 4.75
CA GLU A 55 28.04 11.30 3.92
C GLU A 55 27.68 11.26 2.42
N LEU A 56 26.46 11.66 2.06
CA LEU A 56 25.94 11.54 0.69
C LEU A 56 26.83 12.24 -0.37
N ALA A 57 27.54 13.31 0.02
CA ALA A 57 28.45 14.04 -0.87
C ALA A 57 29.84 13.39 -0.99
N THR A 58 30.22 12.48 -0.09
CA THR A 58 31.58 11.94 0.02
C THR A 58 31.65 10.43 -0.08
N THR A 59 30.53 9.74 0.18
CA THR A 59 30.47 8.28 0.18
C THR A 59 29.95 7.77 -1.15
N ASP A 60 30.67 6.82 -1.73
CA ASP A 60 30.27 6.12 -2.93
C ASP A 60 29.08 5.20 -2.62
N SER A 61 28.00 5.34 -3.39
CA SER A 61 26.81 4.47 -3.32
C SER A 61 26.98 3.14 -4.06
N THR A 62 28.16 2.86 -4.62
CA THR A 62 28.45 1.60 -5.32
C THR A 62 28.43 0.42 -4.35
N LEU A 63 27.79 -0.68 -4.76
CA LEU A 63 27.87 -1.97 -4.08
C LEU A 63 29.20 -2.63 -4.39
N ILE A 64 29.98 -2.96 -3.36
CA ILE A 64 31.35 -3.55 -3.52
C ILE A 64 31.24 -5.07 -3.36
N ASN A 65 31.63 -5.81 -4.41
CA ASN A 65 31.59 -7.28 -4.44
C ASN A 65 30.23 -7.84 -3.95
N PRO A 66 29.10 -7.48 -4.59
CA PRO A 66 27.80 -7.94 -4.15
C PRO A 66 27.64 -9.45 -4.35
N HIS A 67 27.14 -10.12 -3.31
CA HIS A 67 26.77 -11.53 -3.35
C HIS A 67 25.34 -11.67 -2.86
N TYR A 68 24.56 -12.49 -3.52
CA TYR A 68 23.19 -12.79 -3.13
C TYR A 68 22.86 -14.27 -3.27
N SER A 69 21.88 -14.72 -2.49
CA SER A 69 21.28 -16.04 -2.59
C SER A 69 19.77 -15.85 -2.44
N LEU A 70 19.02 -16.25 -3.46
CA LEU A 70 17.57 -16.29 -3.44
C LEU A 70 17.11 -17.73 -3.29
N LYS A 71 16.22 -18.00 -2.33
CA LYS A 71 15.70 -19.33 -2.07
C LYS A 71 14.18 -19.34 -2.11
N CYS A 72 13.64 -20.38 -2.74
CA CYS A 72 12.24 -20.75 -2.70
C CYS A 72 12.10 -22.07 -1.95
N ASN A 73 11.36 -22.07 -0.82
CA ASN A 73 11.21 -23.28 0.03
C ASN A 73 12.54 -23.89 0.47
N GLY A 74 13.56 -23.06 0.67
CA GLY A 74 14.91 -23.49 1.06
C GLY A 74 15.79 -23.98 -0.10
N VAL A 75 15.30 -24.03 -1.32
CA VAL A 75 16.04 -24.40 -2.52
C VAL A 75 16.50 -23.12 -3.24
N GLU A 76 17.76 -23.07 -3.65
CA GLU A 76 18.32 -21.94 -4.37
C GLU A 76 17.69 -21.77 -5.76
N VAL A 77 17.40 -20.52 -6.12
CA VAL A 77 16.77 -20.14 -7.38
C VAL A 77 17.72 -19.26 -8.17
N ASP A 78 17.90 -19.57 -9.44
CA ASP A 78 18.69 -18.75 -10.36
C ASP A 78 17.96 -17.43 -10.67
N CYS A 79 18.75 -16.36 -10.74
CA CYS A 79 18.27 -15.02 -11.08
C CYS A 79 19.07 -14.43 -12.23
N ASP A 80 18.40 -13.74 -13.11
CA ASP A 80 19.01 -12.87 -14.10
C ASP A 80 19.31 -11.50 -13.47
N GLU A 81 20.54 -11.03 -13.58
CA GLU A 81 20.86 -9.66 -13.23
C GLU A 81 20.42 -8.72 -14.33
N LEU A 82 19.48 -7.86 -14.03
CA LEU A 82 19.09 -6.76 -14.93
C LEU A 82 20.18 -5.69 -14.85
N GLN A 83 20.54 -5.10 -16.00
CA GLN A 83 21.63 -4.14 -16.20
C GLN A 83 22.07 -3.40 -14.92
N PRO A 84 23.30 -3.65 -14.43
CA PRO A 84 23.74 -3.08 -13.18
C PRO A 84 23.84 -1.56 -13.29
N CYS A 85 23.08 -0.86 -12.48
CA CYS A 85 23.36 0.52 -12.14
C CYS A 85 24.38 0.52 -11.00
N ILE A 86 25.29 1.48 -10.97
CA ILE A 86 26.40 1.53 -10.00
C ILE A 86 25.92 1.38 -8.53
N SER A 87 24.74 1.89 -8.20
CA SER A 87 24.17 1.88 -6.84
C SER A 87 22.99 0.93 -6.66
N LYS A 88 22.60 0.19 -7.69
CA LYS A 88 21.41 -0.65 -7.70
C LYS A 88 21.69 -1.97 -8.40
N LEU A 89 21.38 -3.07 -7.74
CA LEU A 89 21.27 -4.39 -8.32
C LEU A 89 19.78 -4.76 -8.45
N SER A 90 19.34 -5.10 -9.63
CA SER A 90 18.00 -5.61 -9.86
C SER A 90 18.07 -7.06 -10.32
N LEU A 91 17.42 -7.94 -9.59
CA LEU A 91 17.36 -9.38 -9.86
C LEU A 91 15.99 -9.70 -10.45
N ARG A 92 15.96 -10.52 -11.48
CA ARG A 92 14.74 -11.07 -12.06
C ARG A 92 14.77 -12.58 -11.97
N THR A 93 13.65 -13.17 -11.63
CA THR A 93 13.45 -14.62 -11.61
C THR A 93 12.07 -14.98 -12.14
N ASP A 94 11.87 -16.27 -12.42
CA ASP A 94 10.57 -16.81 -12.77
C ASP A 94 9.53 -16.63 -11.68
N ALA A 95 8.27 -16.89 -12.03
CA ALA A 95 7.15 -16.78 -11.13
C ALA A 95 7.21 -17.81 -9.99
N PHE A 96 6.88 -17.35 -8.79
CA PHE A 96 6.64 -18.21 -7.64
C PHE A 96 5.15 -18.51 -7.50
N ARG A 97 4.82 -19.54 -6.75
CA ARG A 97 3.45 -20.00 -6.52
C ARG A 97 2.92 -19.55 -5.17
N SER A 98 1.60 -19.56 -5.04
CA SER A 98 0.95 -19.45 -3.74
C SER A 98 1.46 -20.53 -2.79
N GLY A 99 1.75 -20.15 -1.54
CA GLY A 99 2.32 -21.00 -0.51
C GLY A 99 3.85 -21.06 -0.49
N ASP A 100 4.53 -20.53 -1.50
CA ASP A 100 5.99 -20.53 -1.52
C ASP A 100 6.56 -19.57 -0.47
N LYS A 101 7.56 -20.06 0.26
CA LYS A 101 8.38 -19.25 1.17
C LYS A 101 9.60 -18.76 0.43
N ILE A 102 9.73 -17.45 0.32
CA ILE A 102 10.85 -16.78 -0.36
C ILE A 102 11.79 -16.19 0.69
N GLU A 103 13.07 -16.41 0.52
CA GLU A 103 14.13 -15.84 1.35
C GLU A 103 15.22 -15.27 0.45
N ILE A 104 15.63 -14.03 0.68
CA ILE A 104 16.80 -13.43 0.06
C ILE A 104 17.83 -13.08 1.11
N VAL A 105 19.06 -13.43 0.80
CA VAL A 105 20.25 -13.07 1.57
C VAL A 105 21.14 -12.23 0.66
N PHE A 106 21.59 -11.10 1.15
CA PHE A 106 22.51 -10.22 0.44
C PHE A 106 23.70 -9.87 1.32
N GLU A 107 24.89 -9.88 0.73
CA GLU A 107 26.17 -9.54 1.35
C GLU A 107 26.97 -8.64 0.42
N SER A 108 27.69 -7.68 0.96
CA SER A 108 28.75 -6.92 0.26
C SER A 108 29.86 -6.58 1.24
N ASP A 109 31.04 -6.22 0.70
CA ASP A 109 32.22 -5.99 1.56
C ASP A 109 32.07 -4.78 2.51
N ASP A 110 31.13 -3.88 2.20
CA ASP A 110 30.96 -2.60 2.89
C ASP A 110 29.62 -2.43 3.57
N THR A 111 28.79 -3.48 3.65
CA THR A 111 27.52 -3.48 4.37
C THR A 111 27.37 -4.74 5.21
N GLU A 112 26.53 -4.67 6.25
CA GLU A 112 26.15 -5.89 6.97
C GLU A 112 25.32 -6.82 6.08
N LYS A 113 25.38 -8.10 6.40
CA LYS A 113 24.56 -9.13 5.75
C LYS A 113 23.08 -8.88 5.98
N ALA A 114 22.38 -8.55 4.91
CA ALA A 114 20.93 -8.30 4.94
C ALA A 114 20.15 -9.57 4.60
N ILE A 115 19.03 -9.80 5.31
CA ILE A 115 18.16 -10.96 5.11
C ILE A 115 16.71 -10.50 5.14
N ALA A 116 15.95 -10.91 4.12
CA ALA A 116 14.50 -10.72 4.09
C ALA A 116 13.79 -12.02 3.72
N SER A 117 12.59 -12.21 4.25
CA SER A 117 11.75 -13.36 3.90
C SER A 117 10.29 -12.98 3.91
N THR A 118 9.51 -13.67 3.08
CA THR A 118 8.05 -13.58 3.04
C THR A 118 7.45 -14.92 2.61
N VAL A 119 6.17 -15.09 2.84
CA VAL A 119 5.38 -16.21 2.30
C VAL A 119 4.37 -15.63 1.32
N ILE A 120 4.29 -16.19 0.11
CA ILE A 120 3.25 -15.82 -0.84
C ILE A 120 1.95 -16.48 -0.37
N PRO A 121 0.91 -15.69 -0.02
CA PRO A 121 -0.32 -16.27 0.51
C PRO A 121 -1.06 -17.11 -0.54
N GLY A 122 -2.00 -17.92 -0.09
CA GLY A 122 -2.97 -18.61 -0.94
C GLY A 122 -3.79 -17.62 -1.79
N THR A 123 -4.59 -18.15 -2.68
CA THR A 123 -5.56 -17.32 -3.44
C THR A 123 -6.62 -16.75 -2.50
N PHE A 124 -7.25 -15.66 -2.91
CA PHE A 124 -8.42 -15.14 -2.21
C PHE A 124 -9.48 -16.25 -2.05
N PRO A 125 -10.16 -16.38 -0.89
CA PRO A 125 -11.17 -17.40 -0.66
C PRO A 125 -12.31 -17.36 -1.69
N GLN A 126 -13.16 -18.37 -1.69
CA GLN A 126 -14.38 -18.34 -2.48
C GLN A 126 -15.26 -17.17 -2.01
N TYR A 127 -15.71 -16.34 -2.95
CA TYR A 127 -16.39 -15.09 -2.64
C TYR A 127 -17.63 -14.89 -3.50
N GLU A 128 -18.52 -14.02 -3.00
CA GLU A 128 -19.66 -13.44 -3.70
C GLU A 128 -19.54 -11.92 -3.69
N LEU A 129 -19.90 -11.27 -4.80
CA LEU A 129 -19.92 -9.82 -4.93
C LEU A 129 -21.34 -9.35 -5.21
N GLU A 130 -21.78 -8.35 -4.48
CA GLU A 130 -23.07 -7.68 -4.68
C GLU A 130 -22.87 -6.18 -4.82
N LEU A 131 -23.33 -5.61 -5.94
CA LEU A 131 -23.32 -4.17 -6.15
C LEU A 131 -24.59 -3.57 -5.58
N CYS A 132 -24.45 -2.63 -4.64
CA CYS A 132 -25.57 -1.98 -3.95
C CYS A 132 -25.57 -0.46 -4.21
N LYS A 133 -26.76 0.13 -4.33
CA LYS A 133 -26.94 1.58 -4.42
C LYS A 133 -26.91 2.18 -3.02
N SER A 134 -25.93 3.03 -2.75
CA SER A 134 -25.87 3.81 -1.52
C SER A 134 -26.54 5.18 -1.68
N SER A 135 -26.33 5.83 -2.82
CA SER A 135 -26.98 7.08 -3.22
C SER A 135 -26.98 7.22 -4.75
N ASN A 136 -27.52 8.31 -5.29
CA ASN A 136 -27.50 8.53 -6.75
C ASN A 136 -26.07 8.56 -7.36
N ALA A 137 -25.07 8.88 -6.57
CA ALA A 137 -23.68 8.97 -7.01
C ALA A 137 -22.78 7.88 -6.42
N GLN A 138 -23.20 7.25 -5.34
CA GLN A 138 -22.40 6.28 -4.59
C GLN A 138 -22.92 4.86 -4.78
N ARG A 139 -21.97 3.93 -4.82
CA ARG A 139 -22.18 2.49 -4.85
C ARG A 139 -21.37 1.83 -3.77
N ASN A 140 -21.86 0.71 -3.29
CA ASN A 140 -21.10 -0.19 -2.43
C ASN A 140 -20.97 -1.53 -3.13
N ILE A 141 -19.78 -2.10 -3.10
CA ILE A 141 -19.58 -3.52 -3.41
C ILE A 141 -19.51 -4.25 -2.07
N LYS A 142 -20.46 -5.15 -1.85
CA LYS A 142 -20.42 -6.09 -0.74
C LYS A 142 -19.62 -7.31 -1.16
N ILE A 143 -18.62 -7.64 -0.38
CA ILE A 143 -17.77 -8.82 -0.57
C ILE A 143 -18.11 -9.79 0.56
N ARG A 144 -18.69 -10.94 0.21
CA ARG A 144 -18.90 -12.05 1.14
C ARG A 144 -17.97 -13.17 0.77
N TYR A 145 -17.24 -13.71 1.73
CA TYR A 145 -16.32 -14.82 1.50
C TYR A 145 -16.23 -15.75 2.71
N ASN A 146 -15.84 -17.00 2.47
CA ASN A 146 -15.61 -17.97 3.52
C ASN A 146 -14.11 -18.03 3.80
N ASP A 147 -13.72 -17.62 4.99
CA ASP A 147 -12.35 -17.67 5.46
C ASP A 147 -12.12 -18.83 6.44
N ASP A 148 -10.87 -19.15 6.67
CA ASP A 148 -10.48 -20.13 7.68
C ASP A 148 -10.37 -19.44 9.05
N PRO A 149 -11.27 -19.69 10.00
CA PRO A 149 -11.28 -19.00 11.28
C PRO A 149 -10.06 -19.30 12.15
N ASP A 150 -9.28 -20.32 11.81
CA ASP A 150 -8.07 -20.70 12.55
C ASP A 150 -6.81 -19.96 12.07
N THR A 151 -6.92 -19.12 11.01
CA THR A 151 -5.80 -18.36 10.45
C THR A 151 -6.07 -16.86 10.52
N ALA A 152 -5.05 -16.10 10.86
CA ALA A 152 -5.11 -14.63 10.73
C ALA A 152 -4.70 -14.25 9.31
N ASP A 153 -5.64 -13.75 8.54
CA ASP A 153 -5.45 -13.39 7.15
C ASP A 153 -5.60 -11.88 6.89
N TRP A 154 -5.02 -11.43 5.80
CA TRP A 154 -5.05 -10.02 5.39
C TRP A 154 -5.49 -9.93 3.94
N TYR A 155 -6.38 -9.00 3.67
CA TYR A 155 -7.04 -8.86 2.40
C TYR A 155 -6.95 -7.44 1.87
N ALA A 156 -7.08 -7.31 0.55
CA ALA A 156 -7.31 -6.02 -0.08
C ALA A 156 -8.20 -6.15 -1.31
N ALA A 157 -8.76 -5.03 -1.72
CA ALA A 157 -9.51 -4.92 -2.96
C ALA A 157 -9.22 -3.61 -3.66
N SER A 158 -9.28 -3.62 -4.98
CA SER A 158 -9.38 -2.42 -5.80
C SER A 158 -10.57 -2.52 -6.75
N VAL A 159 -11.13 -1.38 -7.13
CA VAL A 159 -12.29 -1.32 -8.01
C VAL A 159 -11.95 -0.49 -9.23
N LYS A 160 -12.22 -1.06 -10.41
CA LYS A 160 -12.15 -0.38 -11.71
C LYS A 160 -13.53 -0.34 -12.33
N TRP A 161 -13.76 0.63 -13.20
CA TRP A 161 -15.00 0.73 -13.90
C TRP A 161 -14.84 1.12 -15.36
N ASN A 162 -15.82 0.74 -16.16
CA ASN A 162 -16.05 1.15 -17.53
C ASN A 162 -17.40 1.85 -17.62
N GLY A 163 -17.60 2.69 -18.62
CA GLY A 163 -18.91 3.30 -18.88
C GLY A 163 -18.81 4.57 -19.69
N LEU A 164 -19.93 5.26 -19.79
CA LEU A 164 -20.05 6.54 -20.47
C LEU A 164 -20.29 7.64 -19.43
N GLN A 165 -19.44 8.67 -19.43
CA GLN A 165 -19.63 9.88 -18.64
C GLN A 165 -20.12 11.02 -19.52
N GLU A 166 -21.21 11.64 -19.11
CA GLU A 166 -21.58 12.95 -19.62
C GLU A 166 -20.92 14.00 -18.75
N ARG A 167 -20.03 14.79 -19.33
CA ARG A 167 -19.23 15.78 -18.58
C ARG A 167 -19.01 17.05 -19.35
N TYR A 168 -18.93 18.16 -18.63
CA TYR A 168 -18.49 19.44 -19.20
C TYR A 168 -17.00 19.44 -19.49
N VAL A 169 -16.64 19.83 -20.71
CA VAL A 169 -15.26 20.05 -21.13
C VAL A 169 -15.10 21.55 -21.46
N GLY A 170 -14.67 22.33 -20.47
CA GLY A 170 -14.64 23.78 -20.58
C GLY A 170 -15.99 24.43 -20.25
N LEU A 171 -16.39 25.44 -21.02
CA LEU A 171 -17.64 26.20 -20.85
C LEU A 171 -18.74 25.77 -21.85
N ASP A 172 -18.48 24.74 -22.64
CA ASP A 172 -19.37 24.26 -23.69
C ASP A 172 -20.45 23.30 -23.14
N GLU A 173 -21.29 22.80 -24.05
CA GLU A 173 -22.27 21.75 -23.71
C GLU A 173 -21.58 20.47 -23.24
N PRO A 174 -22.24 19.67 -22.36
CA PRO A 174 -21.66 18.44 -21.88
C PRO A 174 -21.41 17.46 -23.04
N GLN A 175 -20.27 16.78 -22.99
CA GLN A 175 -19.86 15.78 -23.96
C GLN A 175 -19.90 14.38 -23.34
N ILE A 176 -20.20 13.40 -24.17
CA ILE A 176 -20.13 12.00 -23.78
C ILE A 176 -18.71 11.52 -23.97
N VAL A 177 -18.08 11.07 -22.87
CA VAL A 177 -16.73 10.51 -22.84
C VAL A 177 -16.81 9.05 -22.44
N GLU A 178 -16.22 8.18 -23.25
CA GLU A 178 -16.05 6.79 -22.89
C GLU A 178 -14.92 6.63 -21.88
N VAL A 179 -15.19 5.91 -20.80
CA VAL A 179 -14.23 5.62 -19.73
C VAL A 179 -13.95 4.12 -19.74
N ARG A 180 -12.68 3.74 -19.71
CA ARG A 180 -12.25 2.34 -19.68
C ARG A 180 -11.20 2.10 -18.62
N ASN A 181 -11.36 1.04 -17.85
CA ASN A 181 -10.44 0.58 -16.79
C ASN A 181 -10.03 1.70 -15.83
N GLN A 182 -10.93 2.66 -15.59
CA GLN A 182 -10.63 3.75 -14.69
C GLN A 182 -10.69 3.27 -13.24
N MET A 183 -9.63 3.54 -12.50
CA MET A 183 -9.60 3.36 -11.06
C MET A 183 -10.62 4.24 -10.38
N ILE A 184 -11.28 3.70 -9.38
CA ILE A 184 -12.23 4.45 -8.56
C ILE A 184 -11.49 4.99 -7.34
N TYR A 185 -11.60 6.31 -7.19
CA TYR A 185 -11.11 6.98 -5.99
C TYR A 185 -12.12 6.80 -4.86
N PRO A 186 -11.67 6.45 -3.65
CA PRO A 186 -12.54 6.40 -2.50
C PRO A 186 -13.12 7.78 -2.20
N PRO A 187 -14.31 7.86 -1.57
CA PRO A 187 -14.85 9.12 -1.08
C PRO A 187 -13.88 9.76 -0.08
N THR A 188 -13.72 11.08 -0.16
CA THR A 188 -12.95 11.83 0.83
C THR A 188 -13.56 11.70 2.23
N GLY A 189 -12.74 11.41 3.25
CA GLY A 189 -13.16 11.30 4.65
C GLY A 189 -13.37 9.87 5.16
N TYR A 190 -13.10 8.85 4.33
CA TYR A 190 -13.26 7.44 4.74
C TYR A 190 -12.12 6.93 5.65
N ASN A 191 -11.04 7.68 5.79
CA ASN A 191 -9.82 7.28 6.50
C ASN A 191 -9.57 8.14 7.73
N ASP A 192 -10.48 8.16 8.70
CA ASP A 192 -10.22 8.87 9.96
C ASP A 192 -9.82 7.90 11.07
N LEU A 193 -8.52 7.57 11.14
CA LEU A 193 -7.92 6.75 12.19
C LEU A 193 -8.15 7.30 13.60
N LEU A 194 -8.42 8.61 13.74
CA LEU A 194 -8.65 9.20 15.04
C LEU A 194 -10.04 8.88 15.60
N LEU A 195 -11.00 8.56 14.71
CA LEU A 195 -12.37 8.29 15.12
C LEU A 195 -12.57 6.81 15.51
N GLU A 196 -11.90 5.88 14.84
CA GLU A 196 -12.06 4.45 15.13
C GLU A 196 -10.79 3.64 14.82
N PRO A 197 -9.72 3.75 15.63
CA PRO A 197 -8.46 3.05 15.36
C PRO A 197 -8.54 1.53 15.47
N GLU A 198 -9.61 1.00 16.05
CA GLU A 198 -9.85 -0.44 16.24
C GLU A 198 -11.02 -0.96 15.38
N SER A 199 -11.61 -0.11 14.53
CA SER A 199 -12.71 -0.57 13.68
C SER A 199 -12.17 -1.47 12.56
N TYR A 200 -12.94 -2.50 12.21
CA TYR A 200 -12.69 -3.39 11.07
C TYR A 200 -12.92 -2.70 9.72
N SER A 201 -13.08 -1.38 9.72
CA SER A 201 -13.21 -0.61 8.48
C SER A 201 -11.92 -0.68 7.66
N PRO A 202 -12.01 -0.92 6.35
CA PRO A 202 -10.84 -0.99 5.51
C PRO A 202 -10.10 0.35 5.50
N ILE A 203 -8.78 0.31 5.62
CA ILE A 203 -7.93 1.46 5.31
C ILE A 203 -7.75 1.59 3.81
N ILE A 204 -7.49 2.80 3.33
CA ILE A 204 -7.30 3.07 1.91
C ILE A 204 -5.89 3.57 1.66
N VAL A 205 -5.15 2.86 0.83
CA VAL A 205 -3.75 3.18 0.51
C VAL A 205 -3.53 3.24 -0.99
N SER A 206 -2.54 4.00 -1.42
CA SER A 206 -2.07 3.96 -2.81
C SER A 206 -1.02 2.87 -2.98
N PHE A 207 -1.21 1.99 -3.95
CA PHE A 207 -0.27 0.93 -4.27
C PHE A 207 -0.12 0.79 -5.79
N GLN A 208 1.10 0.98 -6.30
CA GLN A 208 1.43 0.89 -7.73
C GLN A 208 0.52 1.72 -8.65
N GLY A 209 0.02 2.86 -8.15
CA GLY A 209 -0.88 3.74 -8.90
C GLY A 209 -2.36 3.40 -8.76
N ASP A 210 -2.69 2.31 -8.10
CA ASP A 210 -4.06 1.90 -7.77
C ASP A 210 -4.39 2.27 -6.32
N TYR A 211 -5.69 2.38 -6.00
CA TYR A 211 -6.17 2.51 -4.63
C TYR A 211 -6.63 1.15 -4.11
N LEU A 212 -6.00 0.69 -3.03
CA LEU A 212 -6.39 -0.52 -2.33
C LEU A 212 -7.20 -0.17 -1.08
N TYR A 213 -8.32 -0.86 -0.92
CA TYR A 213 -9.03 -1.01 0.33
C TYR A 213 -8.42 -2.21 1.05
N VAL A 214 -7.79 -2.00 2.20
CA VAL A 214 -7.02 -3.04 2.91
C VAL A 214 -7.67 -3.30 4.26
N TRP A 215 -7.91 -4.56 4.59
CA TRP A 215 -8.47 -4.95 5.87
C TRP A 215 -7.80 -6.22 6.41
N LYS A 216 -7.95 -6.42 7.70
CA LYS A 216 -7.58 -7.64 8.39
C LYS A 216 -8.82 -8.50 8.57
N ASP A 217 -8.65 -9.80 8.54
CA ASP A 217 -9.66 -10.75 8.91
C ASP A 217 -10.27 -10.44 10.30
N SER A 218 -11.59 -10.65 10.43
CA SER A 218 -12.29 -10.51 11.70
C SER A 218 -12.47 -11.88 12.34
N GLU A 219 -12.40 -11.94 13.66
CA GLU A 219 -12.71 -13.14 14.44
C GLU A 219 -14.23 -13.46 14.45
N GLU A 220 -15.04 -12.68 13.73
CA GLU A 220 -16.48 -12.89 13.60
C GLU A 220 -16.79 -13.87 12.46
N GLU A 221 -17.80 -14.73 12.64
CA GLU A 221 -18.16 -15.79 11.69
C GLU A 221 -18.67 -15.27 10.33
N ASP A 222 -19.09 -14.00 10.25
CA ASP A 222 -19.62 -13.40 9.02
C ASP A 222 -18.57 -12.47 8.37
N ASN A 223 -17.79 -13.00 7.43
CA ASN A 223 -16.84 -12.23 6.65
C ASN A 223 -17.56 -11.46 5.53
N GLU A 224 -18.18 -10.34 5.88
CA GLU A 224 -18.82 -9.40 4.94
C GLU A 224 -18.15 -8.03 5.02
N TYR A 225 -17.69 -7.51 3.87
CA TYR A 225 -17.06 -6.18 3.77
C TYR A 225 -17.79 -5.32 2.76
N ASP A 226 -18.02 -4.07 3.13
CA ASP A 226 -18.62 -3.04 2.29
C ASP A 226 -17.55 -2.07 1.77
N LEU A 227 -17.34 -2.04 0.45
CA LEU A 227 -16.48 -1.07 -0.20
C LEU A 227 -17.33 0.05 -0.82
N CYS A 228 -17.22 1.26 -0.29
CA CYS A 228 -17.92 2.42 -0.83
C CYS A 228 -17.09 3.11 -1.92
N PHE A 229 -17.71 3.42 -3.05
CA PHE A 229 -17.07 4.13 -4.15
C PHE A 229 -18.03 5.01 -4.94
N ASN A 230 -17.49 5.87 -5.81
CA ASN A 230 -18.26 6.83 -6.57
C ASN A 230 -17.72 6.95 -8.00
N TYR A 231 -18.57 6.72 -9.00
CA TYR A 231 -18.23 6.89 -10.42
C TYR A 231 -18.06 8.34 -10.86
N ARG A 232 -18.68 9.28 -10.14
CA ARG A 232 -18.50 10.69 -10.44
C ARG A 232 -17.17 11.09 -9.85
N SER A 233 -16.18 11.38 -10.69
CA SER A 233 -14.93 11.95 -10.23
C SER A 233 -15.22 13.20 -9.43
N ASN A 234 -14.96 13.16 -8.15
CA ASN A 234 -15.29 14.26 -7.25
C ASN A 234 -14.31 15.43 -7.36
N TRP A 235 -13.24 15.28 -8.13
CA TRP A 235 -12.20 16.28 -8.21
C TRP A 235 -12.57 17.45 -9.10
N ASP A 236 -13.44 17.27 -10.08
CA ASP A 236 -13.72 18.30 -11.06
C ASP A 236 -15.18 18.77 -11.13
N GLY A 237 -16.11 18.12 -10.46
CA GLY A 237 -17.52 18.52 -10.41
C GLY A 237 -18.26 18.57 -11.77
N TYR A 238 -17.58 18.19 -12.85
CA TYR A 238 -18.07 18.33 -14.21
C TYR A 238 -18.87 17.15 -14.75
N VAL A 239 -18.89 16.03 -14.06
CA VAL A 239 -19.66 14.85 -14.48
C VAL A 239 -21.13 15.02 -14.09
N THR A 240 -22.03 15.08 -15.05
CA THR A 240 -23.48 15.25 -14.87
C THR A 240 -24.23 13.94 -14.79
N SER A 241 -23.83 12.96 -15.60
CA SER A 241 -24.42 11.63 -15.59
C SER A 241 -23.43 10.53 -15.95
N VAL A 242 -23.77 9.30 -15.60
CA VAL A 242 -23.04 8.09 -15.96
C VAL A 242 -24.02 7.08 -16.52
N LYS A 243 -23.67 6.41 -17.62
CA LYS A 243 -24.49 5.40 -18.31
C LYS A 243 -23.66 4.18 -18.61
N ASP A 244 -24.32 3.05 -18.79
CA ASP A 244 -23.70 1.78 -19.18
C ASP A 244 -22.49 1.43 -18.29
N ALA A 245 -22.60 1.69 -16.98
CA ALA A 245 -21.53 1.43 -16.06
C ALA A 245 -21.39 -0.05 -15.76
N GLU A 246 -20.16 -0.52 -15.73
CA GLU A 246 -19.79 -1.83 -15.22
C GLU A 246 -18.54 -1.71 -14.34
N VAL A 247 -18.44 -2.54 -13.32
CA VAL A 247 -17.33 -2.54 -12.37
C VAL A 247 -16.66 -3.89 -12.33
N GLN A 248 -15.37 -3.88 -12.10
CA GLN A 248 -14.56 -5.06 -11.80
C GLN A 248 -13.87 -4.86 -10.48
N CYS A 249 -13.99 -5.85 -9.60
CA CYS A 249 -13.27 -5.90 -8.35
C CYS A 249 -12.03 -6.78 -8.52
N THR A 250 -10.88 -6.28 -8.12
CA THR A 250 -9.66 -7.06 -7.99
C THR A 250 -9.44 -7.35 -6.51
N LEU A 251 -9.40 -8.62 -6.13
CA LEU A 251 -9.29 -9.08 -4.76
C LEU A 251 -7.87 -9.62 -4.52
N PHE A 252 -7.31 -9.28 -3.38
CA PHE A 252 -5.96 -9.64 -2.99
C PHE A 252 -5.99 -10.40 -1.66
N LYS A 253 -5.21 -11.47 -1.57
CA LYS A 253 -4.78 -12.01 -0.28
C LYS A 253 -3.33 -11.57 -0.08
N LEU A 254 -3.04 -11.01 1.09
CA LEU A 254 -1.77 -10.36 1.40
C LEU A 254 -0.95 -11.20 2.37
N SER A 255 0.37 -11.16 2.28
CA SER A 255 1.22 -11.60 3.37
C SER A 255 1.14 -10.63 4.55
N GLU A 256 1.49 -11.08 5.75
CA GLU A 256 1.58 -10.22 6.93
C GLU A 256 2.50 -9.02 6.69
N GLU A 257 3.64 -9.26 6.03
CA GLU A 257 4.61 -8.21 5.69
C GLU A 257 4.01 -7.16 4.75
N MET A 258 3.23 -7.60 3.77
CA MET A 258 2.56 -6.68 2.85
C MET A 258 1.53 -5.82 3.58
N TYR A 259 0.69 -6.43 4.41
CA TYR A 259 -0.29 -5.70 5.21
C TYR A 259 0.39 -4.67 6.13
N ARG A 260 1.42 -5.07 6.88
CA ARG A 260 2.16 -4.19 7.78
C ARG A 260 2.83 -3.02 7.04
N TYR A 261 3.35 -3.30 5.84
CA TYR A 261 3.92 -2.26 4.99
C TYR A 261 2.86 -1.25 4.56
N LEU A 262 1.72 -1.71 4.03
CA LEU A 262 0.63 -0.84 3.59
C LEU A 262 0.03 -0.05 4.76
N PHE A 263 -0.09 -0.66 5.92
CA PHE A 263 -0.56 0.03 7.13
C PHE A 263 0.40 1.13 7.58
N ALA A 264 1.70 0.88 7.54
CA ALA A 264 2.71 1.89 7.87
C ALA A 264 2.70 3.07 6.87
N GLU A 265 2.51 2.79 5.59
CA GLU A 265 2.32 3.82 4.56
C GLU A 265 1.07 4.66 4.86
N PHE A 266 -0.06 4.01 5.17
CA PHE A 266 -1.29 4.68 5.52
C PHE A 266 -1.13 5.57 6.77
N ASP A 267 -0.56 5.04 7.86
CA ASP A 267 -0.32 5.81 9.10
C ASP A 267 0.61 7.00 8.84
N SER A 268 1.65 6.81 8.04
CA SER A 268 2.58 7.88 7.67
C SER A 268 1.91 9.05 6.98
N TRP A 269 0.93 8.78 6.09
CA TRP A 269 0.23 9.81 5.32
C TRP A 269 -0.95 10.43 6.06
N ASN A 270 -1.57 9.72 7.00
CA ASN A 270 -2.83 10.15 7.64
C ASN A 270 -2.66 10.54 9.10
N ASN A 271 -1.46 10.49 9.66
CA ASN A 271 -1.22 10.85 11.06
C ASN A 271 -1.01 12.36 11.22
N PRO A 272 -2.01 13.12 11.70
CA PRO A 272 -1.94 14.57 11.83
C PRO A 272 -0.88 15.03 12.83
N PHE A 273 -0.46 14.17 13.78
CA PHE A 273 0.61 14.50 14.72
C PHE A 273 1.98 14.49 14.04
N ILE A 274 2.19 13.66 13.02
CA ILE A 274 3.39 13.68 12.18
C ILE A 274 3.40 14.96 11.35
N GLU A 275 2.30 15.29 10.70
CA GLU A 275 2.14 16.50 9.90
C GLU A 275 2.34 17.77 10.73
N ALA A 276 1.82 17.80 11.95
CA ALA A 276 2.01 18.90 12.90
C ALA A 276 3.40 18.93 13.55
N GLY A 277 4.28 17.97 13.27
CA GLY A 277 5.61 17.87 13.90
C GLY A 277 5.57 17.53 15.40
N MET A 278 4.46 16.99 15.90
CA MET A 278 4.26 16.61 17.30
C MET A 278 4.57 15.13 17.57
N SER A 279 4.80 14.36 16.53
CA SER A 279 5.24 12.97 16.59
C SER A 279 6.44 12.77 15.66
N SER A 280 7.26 11.78 15.95
CA SER A 280 8.28 11.34 14.99
C SER A 280 7.60 10.84 13.72
N PRO A 281 8.22 11.04 12.53
CA PRO A 281 7.75 10.36 11.34
C PRO A 281 7.59 8.87 11.63
N ALA A 282 6.48 8.29 11.19
CA ALA A 282 6.31 6.85 11.31
C ALA A 282 7.51 6.16 10.64
N PHE A 283 8.12 5.23 11.35
CA PHE A 283 9.15 4.41 10.73
C PHE A 283 8.46 3.62 9.62
N THR A 284 8.98 3.76 8.40
CA THR A 284 8.58 2.87 7.31
C THR A 284 8.82 1.44 7.77
N TYR A 285 7.80 0.59 7.64
CA TYR A 285 7.92 -0.82 7.97
C TYR A 285 9.10 -1.44 7.20
N SER A 286 9.86 -2.30 7.87
CA SER A 286 10.91 -3.08 7.24
C SER A 286 10.90 -4.50 7.80
N ASN A 287 10.91 -5.50 6.91
CA ASN A 287 11.17 -6.90 7.24
C ASN A 287 12.58 -7.37 6.80
N VAL A 288 13.44 -6.41 6.50
CA VAL A 288 14.84 -6.67 6.15
C VAL A 288 15.70 -6.59 7.41
N ARG A 289 16.21 -7.72 7.88
CA ARG A 289 17.15 -7.77 9.00
C ARG A 289 18.50 -7.23 8.57
N ASN A 290 19.13 -6.37 9.38
CA ASN A 290 20.39 -5.64 9.10
C ASN A 290 20.33 -4.79 7.83
N GLY A 291 19.14 -4.28 7.50
CA GLY A 291 18.92 -3.46 6.33
C GLY A 291 17.61 -2.71 6.42
N ALA A 292 17.15 -2.20 5.31
CA ALA A 292 15.89 -1.50 5.18
C ALA A 292 15.06 -2.04 4.00
N GLY A 293 13.79 -1.63 3.92
CA GLY A 293 12.92 -1.99 2.81
C GLY A 293 11.99 -3.16 3.12
N TYR A 294 11.50 -3.81 2.08
CA TYR A 294 10.45 -4.80 2.20
C TYR A 294 10.58 -5.91 1.15
N LEU A 295 10.26 -7.10 1.57
CA LEU A 295 9.97 -8.26 0.73
C LEU A 295 8.58 -8.72 1.09
N CYS A 296 7.61 -8.45 0.22
CA CYS A 296 6.19 -8.65 0.47
C CYS A 296 5.60 -9.61 -0.55
N GLY A 297 4.75 -10.53 -0.09
CA GLY A 297 4.04 -11.48 -0.95
C GLY A 297 2.54 -11.16 -1.04
N TYR A 298 1.92 -11.40 -2.20
CA TYR A 298 0.48 -11.34 -2.36
C TYR A 298 0.00 -12.25 -3.48
N SER A 299 -1.27 -12.58 -3.47
CA SER A 299 -1.97 -13.21 -4.59
C SER A 299 -3.14 -12.35 -5.02
N VAL A 300 -3.56 -12.48 -6.27
CA VAL A 300 -4.60 -11.65 -6.87
C VAL A 300 -5.59 -12.48 -7.66
N VAL A 301 -6.86 -12.10 -7.59
CA VAL A 301 -7.94 -12.62 -8.43
C VAL A 301 -8.82 -11.48 -8.91
N HIS A 302 -9.26 -11.55 -10.17
CA HIS A 302 -10.17 -10.57 -10.77
C HIS A 302 -11.57 -11.14 -10.83
N SER A 303 -12.57 -10.34 -10.44
CA SER A 303 -13.97 -10.70 -10.68
C SER A 303 -14.33 -10.58 -12.16
N GLU A 304 -15.44 -11.18 -12.53
CA GLU A 304 -16.13 -10.77 -13.76
C GLU A 304 -16.59 -9.31 -13.66
N TRP A 305 -16.86 -8.68 -14.81
CA TRP A 305 -17.45 -7.35 -14.86
C TRP A 305 -18.92 -7.39 -14.42
N ILE A 306 -19.28 -6.58 -13.45
CA ILE A 306 -20.63 -6.48 -12.90
C ILE A 306 -21.30 -5.24 -13.49
N LYS A 307 -22.41 -5.42 -14.21
CA LYS A 307 -23.19 -4.29 -14.74
C LYS A 307 -23.89 -3.54 -13.63
N ASP A 308 -23.82 -2.23 -13.68
CA ASP A 308 -24.57 -1.36 -12.78
C ASP A 308 -25.92 -0.97 -13.40
N ASN A 309 -26.92 -1.82 -13.19
CA ASN A 309 -28.28 -1.58 -13.64
C ASN A 309 -29.05 -0.60 -12.72
N LEU A 310 -28.40 -0.07 -11.67
CA LEU A 310 -29.04 0.81 -10.69
C LEU A 310 -29.18 2.27 -11.17
N PHE A 311 -28.71 2.58 -12.39
CA PHE A 311 -28.92 3.86 -13.05
C PHE A 311 -30.15 3.89 -13.96
N GLU A 312 -30.74 2.74 -14.25
CA GLU A 312 -31.86 2.61 -15.23
C GLU A 312 -33.22 2.90 -14.63
N GLU A 313 -33.31 3.46 -13.40
CA GLU A 313 -34.55 3.90 -12.77
C GLU A 313 -34.72 5.42 -12.79
#